data_5a784fd0aa3154e23eb0468897d6a79c
#
_entry.id   5a784fd0aa3154e23eb0468897d6a79c
#
_cell.length_a   1.000
_cell.length_b   1.000
_cell.length_c   1.000
_cell.angle_alpha   90.00
_cell.angle_beta   90.00
_cell.angle_gamma   90.00
#
_symmetry.space_group_name_H-M   'P 1'
#
loop_
_entity.id
_entity.type
_entity.pdbx_description
1 polymer ?
#
loop_
_entity_poly.entity_id
_entity_poly.type
_entity_poly.pdbx_seq_one_letter_code
_entity_poly.pdbx_strand_id
1 'polypeptide(L)'
;LEHLVSPLTNSPQQVVHSYPLLDDPYAHITQLGELTKHNYHYILKKIEHGWITDRDIEIVNFISVHRWVTLSQILKIFFPNVEREETVRNRVRKMMKYGLLRKIEWSSYSKGSVGRPSFYEIGASGADILKFRFGAFLGHRDPRNPKPTTMLFRMKYIATNELYLQLREHFKLVHFEFHPILKLQEEQQVPTAKFTLTNPVGKEMSFILLCHREEEKWLKTIRYQAMFYKQYLKNSEDSSIMIVHVSTTDKASLVSKIFEQEGLSTVWFVTDEDLFDKEMVLTKSFSFFSNGEKVYYDLQ
;
A
#
# COMPACT_ATOMS: atom_id res chain seq x y z
N LEU A 1 -6.31 28.33 -10.23
CA LEU A 1 -5.80 26.93 -10.11
C LEU A 1 -4.67 26.82 -9.10
N GLU A 2 -3.89 27.90 -8.85
CA GLU A 2 -2.81 27.93 -7.84
C GLU A 2 -3.32 27.78 -6.41
N HIS A 3 -4.57 28.14 -6.14
CA HIS A 3 -5.23 27.97 -4.83
C HIS A 3 -5.69 26.54 -4.53
N LEU A 4 -5.60 25.63 -5.49
CA LEU A 4 -6.04 24.25 -5.35
C LEU A 4 -4.91 23.27 -4.98
N VAL A 5 -3.67 23.73 -4.94
CA VAL A 5 -2.52 22.89 -4.58
C VAL A 5 -2.26 23.03 -3.08
N SER A 6 -2.27 21.91 -2.36
CA SER A 6 -1.93 21.90 -0.93
C SER A 6 -0.55 22.52 -0.73
N PRO A 7 -0.39 23.49 0.21
CA PRO A 7 0.92 24.05 0.51
C PRO A 7 1.94 23.02 1.01
N LEU A 8 1.48 21.85 1.47
CA LEU A 8 2.33 20.74 1.89
C LEU A 8 2.87 19.90 0.73
N THR A 9 2.27 20.03 -0.48
CA THR A 9 2.75 19.35 -1.69
C THR A 9 3.71 20.21 -2.52
N ASN A 10 3.89 21.47 -2.16
CA ASN A 10 4.75 22.44 -2.83
C ASN A 10 6.16 22.53 -2.21
N SER A 11 6.81 21.41 -1.93
CA SER A 11 8.24 21.43 -1.62
C SER A 11 9.03 21.86 -2.87
N PRO A 12 9.89 22.89 -2.81
CA PRO A 12 10.68 23.34 -3.97
C PRO A 12 11.68 22.30 -4.50
N GLN A 13 11.86 21.20 -3.80
CA GLN A 13 12.68 20.05 -4.23
C GLN A 13 11.82 18.89 -4.70
N GLN A 14 10.86 19.12 -5.60
CA GLN A 14 10.19 17.99 -6.26
C GLN A 14 11.22 17.21 -7.06
N VAL A 15 11.74 16.15 -6.49
CA VAL A 15 12.30 15.05 -7.25
C VAL A 15 11.21 14.64 -8.23
N VAL A 16 11.49 14.74 -9.53
CA VAL A 16 10.56 14.31 -10.58
C VAL A 16 10.46 12.79 -10.45
N HIS A 17 9.60 12.33 -9.58
CA HIS A 17 9.25 10.91 -9.50
C HIS A 17 8.55 10.54 -10.81
N SER A 18 8.82 9.34 -11.33
CA SER A 18 8.16 8.78 -12.51
C SER A 18 6.64 8.60 -12.32
N TYR A 19 6.13 8.87 -11.12
CA TYR A 19 4.73 8.88 -10.72
C TYR A 19 4.42 10.19 -10.00
N PRO A 20 3.16 10.71 -10.11
CA PRO A 20 2.67 11.69 -9.18
C PRO A 20 2.84 11.15 -7.76
N LEU A 21 3.14 12.01 -6.78
CA LEU A 21 3.22 11.61 -5.39
C LEU A 21 1.99 10.78 -5.02
N LEU A 22 2.18 9.65 -4.33
CA LEU A 22 1.10 8.78 -3.88
C LEU A 22 0.26 9.41 -2.73
N ASP A 23 0.15 10.72 -2.75
CA ASP A 23 -0.55 11.54 -1.76
C ASP A 23 -1.06 12.83 -2.40
N ASP A 24 -1.76 12.69 -3.51
CA ASP A 24 -2.28 13.82 -4.25
C ASP A 24 -3.80 13.89 -4.10
N PRO A 25 -4.33 14.89 -3.37
CA PRO A 25 -5.76 15.04 -3.14
C PRO A 25 -6.56 15.36 -4.43
N TYR A 26 -5.88 15.81 -5.49
CA TYR A 26 -6.50 16.12 -6.79
C TYR A 26 -6.41 14.96 -7.78
N ALA A 27 -5.90 13.82 -7.34
CA ALA A 27 -5.87 12.63 -8.16
C ALA A 27 -7.29 12.07 -8.37
N HIS A 28 -7.57 11.69 -9.62
CA HIS A 28 -8.87 11.17 -10.02
C HIS A 28 -8.72 10.06 -11.05
N ILE A 29 -9.69 9.16 -11.09
CA ILE A 29 -9.75 8.12 -12.11
C ILE A 29 -10.13 8.74 -13.44
N THR A 30 -9.32 8.52 -14.46
CA THR A 30 -9.57 8.96 -15.84
C THR A 30 -10.21 7.87 -16.67
N GLN A 31 -9.85 6.60 -16.39
CA GLN A 31 -10.42 5.47 -17.11
C GLN A 31 -10.52 4.26 -16.19
N LEU A 32 -11.72 3.71 -16.12
CA LEU A 32 -11.99 2.44 -15.47
C LEU A 32 -12.11 1.37 -16.56
N GLY A 33 -11.19 0.41 -16.54
CA GLY A 33 -11.20 -0.70 -17.49
C GLY A 33 -12.49 -1.50 -17.41
N GLU A 34 -12.82 -2.20 -18.47
CA GLU A 34 -14.00 -3.04 -18.56
C GLU A 34 -13.99 -4.15 -17.50
N LEU A 35 -15.13 -4.38 -16.87
CA LEU A 35 -15.33 -5.50 -15.95
C LEU A 35 -15.77 -6.73 -16.72
N THR A 36 -14.84 -7.34 -17.44
CA THR A 36 -15.08 -8.55 -18.23
C THR A 36 -15.42 -9.73 -17.32
N LYS A 37 -16.53 -10.40 -17.61
CA LYS A 37 -16.97 -11.61 -16.92
C LYS A 37 -17.13 -12.72 -17.94
N HIS A 38 -16.50 -13.87 -17.68
CA HIS A 38 -16.70 -15.08 -18.44
C HIS A 38 -17.46 -16.13 -17.61
N ASN A 39 -18.10 -17.06 -18.30
CA ASN A 39 -18.68 -18.23 -17.64
C ASN A 39 -17.57 -19.01 -16.90
N TYR A 40 -17.84 -19.46 -15.70
CA TYR A 40 -16.84 -20.16 -14.87
C TYR A 40 -16.31 -21.44 -15.53
N HIS A 41 -17.15 -22.22 -16.24
CA HIS A 41 -16.69 -23.37 -17.00
C HIS A 41 -15.71 -23.01 -18.12
N TYR A 42 -15.87 -21.84 -18.76
CA TYR A 42 -14.90 -21.36 -19.74
C TYR A 42 -13.55 -21.08 -19.05
N ILE A 43 -13.56 -20.46 -17.87
CA ILE A 43 -12.36 -20.20 -17.10
C ILE A 43 -11.67 -21.50 -16.67
N LEU A 44 -12.44 -22.48 -16.18
CA LEU A 44 -11.89 -23.80 -15.83
C LEU A 44 -11.18 -24.46 -17.01
N LYS A 45 -11.79 -24.48 -18.20
CA LYS A 45 -11.16 -25.00 -19.43
C LYS A 45 -9.85 -24.26 -19.74
N LYS A 46 -9.75 -22.92 -19.50
CA LYS A 46 -8.51 -22.18 -19.70
C LYS A 46 -7.42 -22.55 -18.70
N ILE A 47 -7.79 -22.88 -17.48
CA ILE A 47 -6.87 -23.42 -16.46
C ILE A 47 -6.40 -24.82 -16.87
N GLU A 48 -7.30 -25.73 -17.22
CA GLU A 48 -6.99 -27.09 -17.65
C GLU A 48 -6.03 -27.13 -18.85
N HIS A 49 -6.20 -26.22 -19.81
CA HIS A 49 -5.34 -26.13 -20.99
C HIS A 49 -4.03 -25.30 -20.72
N GLY A 50 -3.77 -24.86 -19.49
CA GLY A 50 -2.58 -24.09 -19.13
C GLY A 50 -2.55 -22.65 -19.68
N TRP A 51 -3.68 -22.15 -20.19
CA TRP A 51 -3.77 -20.76 -20.68
C TRP A 51 -3.89 -19.75 -19.54
N ILE A 52 -4.51 -20.16 -18.44
CA ILE A 52 -4.45 -19.51 -17.13
C ILE A 52 -3.56 -20.41 -16.28
N THR A 53 -2.45 -19.90 -15.80
CA THR A 53 -1.46 -20.66 -15.04
C THR A 53 -1.67 -20.47 -13.54
N ASP A 54 -1.03 -21.33 -12.73
CA ASP A 54 -1.05 -21.19 -11.27
C ASP A 54 -0.50 -19.83 -10.83
N ARG A 55 0.55 -19.32 -11.51
CA ARG A 55 1.06 -17.95 -11.26
C ARG A 55 0.00 -16.88 -11.46
N ASP A 56 -0.86 -16.97 -12.46
CA ASP A 56 -1.95 -16.00 -12.65
C ASP A 56 -2.95 -16.05 -11.50
N ILE A 57 -3.22 -17.26 -11.00
CA ILE A 57 -4.10 -17.47 -9.84
C ILE A 57 -3.46 -16.91 -8.57
N GLU A 58 -2.17 -17.09 -8.39
CA GLU A 58 -1.40 -16.48 -7.30
C GLU A 58 -1.44 -14.95 -7.36
N ILE A 59 -1.30 -14.35 -8.55
CA ILE A 59 -1.45 -12.90 -8.75
C ILE A 59 -2.86 -12.45 -8.35
N VAL A 60 -3.90 -13.15 -8.78
CA VAL A 60 -5.28 -12.84 -8.41
C VAL A 60 -5.48 -12.93 -6.91
N ASN A 61 -4.96 -13.98 -6.27
CA ASN A 61 -5.04 -14.16 -4.82
C ASN A 61 -4.29 -13.04 -4.08
N PHE A 62 -3.09 -12.69 -4.51
CA PHE A 62 -2.32 -11.58 -3.97
C PHE A 62 -3.10 -10.27 -4.05
N ILE A 63 -3.63 -9.93 -5.24
CA ILE A 63 -4.40 -8.69 -5.44
C ILE A 63 -5.70 -8.69 -4.60
N SER A 64 -6.28 -9.84 -4.29
CA SER A 64 -7.46 -9.92 -3.42
C SER A 64 -7.21 -9.39 -2.00
N VAL A 65 -5.97 -9.53 -1.53
CA VAL A 65 -5.51 -9.05 -0.21
C VAL A 65 -4.96 -7.63 -0.32
N HIS A 66 -4.07 -7.39 -1.29
CA HIS A 66 -3.34 -6.14 -1.52
C HIS A 66 -4.15 -5.09 -2.29
N ARG A 67 -5.30 -5.43 -2.79
CA ARG A 67 -6.35 -4.65 -3.47
C ARG A 67 -5.92 -3.95 -4.75
N TRP A 68 -5.00 -3.02 -4.70
CA TRP A 68 -4.55 -2.23 -5.84
C TRP A 68 -3.04 -2.30 -5.96
N VAL A 69 -2.57 -2.78 -7.09
CA VAL A 69 -1.14 -2.98 -7.35
C VAL A 69 -0.74 -2.39 -8.69
N THR A 70 0.48 -1.88 -8.78
CA THR A 70 1.05 -1.40 -10.03
C THR A 70 1.65 -2.55 -10.84
N LEU A 71 1.93 -2.31 -12.14
CA LEU A 71 2.64 -3.28 -12.96
C LEU A 71 4.04 -3.59 -12.41
N SER A 72 4.74 -2.58 -11.93
CA SER A 72 6.06 -2.73 -11.31
C SER A 72 6.02 -3.64 -10.09
N GLN A 73 5.00 -3.51 -9.24
CA GLN A 73 4.81 -4.39 -8.07
C GLN A 73 4.52 -5.83 -8.49
N ILE A 74 3.67 -6.05 -9.50
CA ILE A 74 3.43 -7.39 -10.06
C ILE A 74 4.74 -7.98 -10.60
N LEU A 75 5.53 -7.20 -11.32
CA LEU A 75 6.81 -7.62 -11.88
C LEU A 75 7.77 -8.06 -10.76
N LYS A 76 8.00 -7.22 -9.78
CA LYS A 76 8.92 -7.48 -8.66
C LYS A 76 8.56 -8.78 -7.91
N ILE A 77 7.27 -9.05 -7.69
CA ILE A 77 6.83 -10.21 -6.90
C ILE A 77 6.83 -11.50 -7.70
N PHE A 78 6.23 -11.50 -8.89
CA PHE A 78 5.89 -12.72 -9.61
C PHE A 78 6.80 -13.02 -10.79
N PHE A 79 7.63 -12.03 -11.18
CA PHE A 79 8.49 -12.13 -12.34
C PHE A 79 9.92 -11.59 -12.07
N PRO A 80 10.58 -11.95 -10.95
CA PRO A 80 11.86 -11.36 -10.57
C PRO A 80 12.98 -11.61 -11.59
N ASN A 81 12.87 -12.67 -12.39
CA ASN A 81 13.90 -13.08 -13.36
C ASN A 81 13.55 -12.69 -14.81
N VAL A 82 12.52 -11.84 -15.01
CA VAL A 82 12.11 -11.44 -16.37
C VAL A 82 12.82 -10.16 -16.77
N GLU A 83 13.70 -10.25 -17.75
CA GLU A 83 14.48 -9.12 -18.25
C GLU A 83 13.64 -8.05 -18.98
N ARG A 84 12.51 -8.47 -19.58
CA ARG A 84 11.68 -7.59 -20.43
C ARG A 84 10.31 -7.34 -19.78
N GLU A 85 10.11 -6.12 -19.29
CA GLU A 85 8.81 -5.68 -18.75
C GLU A 85 7.63 -5.92 -19.71
N GLU A 86 7.86 -5.84 -21.02
CA GLU A 86 6.82 -6.07 -22.04
C GLU A 86 6.25 -7.50 -21.98
N THR A 87 7.04 -8.50 -21.59
CA THR A 87 6.56 -9.88 -21.38
C THR A 87 5.52 -9.92 -20.26
N VAL A 88 5.77 -9.24 -19.16
CA VAL A 88 4.85 -9.14 -18.03
C VAL A 88 3.61 -8.34 -18.41
N ARG A 89 3.80 -7.22 -19.12
CA ARG A 89 2.70 -6.39 -19.64
C ARG A 89 1.76 -7.19 -20.55
N ASN A 90 2.31 -8.01 -21.44
CA ASN A 90 1.53 -8.89 -22.30
C ASN A 90 0.79 -9.97 -21.50
N ARG A 91 1.42 -10.52 -20.45
CA ARG A 91 0.75 -11.47 -19.56
C ARG A 91 -0.42 -10.83 -18.82
N VAL A 92 -0.23 -9.65 -18.25
CA VAL A 92 -1.28 -8.90 -17.57
C VAL A 92 -2.43 -8.53 -18.53
N ARG A 93 -2.12 -8.13 -19.78
CA ARG A 93 -3.15 -7.91 -20.83
C ARG A 93 -3.98 -9.18 -21.08
N LYS A 94 -3.33 -10.34 -21.11
CA LYS A 94 -4.02 -11.63 -21.27
C LYS A 94 -4.91 -11.95 -20.07
N MET A 95 -4.44 -11.67 -18.85
CA MET A 95 -5.24 -11.81 -17.62
C MET A 95 -6.48 -10.89 -17.64
N MET A 96 -6.33 -9.65 -18.11
CA MET A 96 -7.47 -8.74 -18.29
C MET A 96 -8.48 -9.29 -19.31
N LYS A 97 -8.00 -9.82 -20.45
CA LYS A 97 -8.87 -10.45 -21.46
C LYS A 97 -9.69 -11.61 -20.90
N TYR A 98 -9.14 -12.36 -19.92
CA TYR A 98 -9.89 -13.42 -19.22
C TYR A 98 -10.73 -12.88 -18.06
N GLY A 99 -10.75 -11.56 -17.83
CA GLY A 99 -11.49 -10.96 -16.73
C GLY A 99 -10.92 -11.28 -15.35
N LEU A 100 -9.65 -11.71 -15.26
CA LEU A 100 -8.99 -11.98 -13.99
C LEU A 100 -8.61 -10.71 -13.27
N LEU A 101 -8.19 -9.70 -14.02
CA LEU A 101 -7.78 -8.38 -13.55
C LEU A 101 -8.55 -7.29 -14.29
N ARG A 102 -8.66 -6.13 -13.66
CA ARG A 102 -9.15 -4.90 -14.25
C ARG A 102 -8.10 -3.80 -14.08
N LYS A 103 -7.81 -3.05 -15.15
CA LYS A 103 -6.91 -1.89 -15.13
C LYS A 103 -7.68 -0.62 -14.78
N ILE A 104 -7.09 0.23 -13.97
CA ILE A 104 -7.60 1.56 -13.64
C ILE A 104 -6.52 2.56 -13.99
N GLU A 105 -6.84 3.54 -14.84
CA GLU A 105 -5.96 4.67 -15.16
C GLU A 105 -6.41 5.89 -14.38
N TRP A 106 -5.44 6.68 -13.97
CA TRP A 106 -5.70 7.89 -13.20
C TRP A 106 -4.80 9.04 -13.64
N SER A 107 -5.14 10.23 -13.25
CA SER A 107 -4.37 11.45 -13.48
C SER A 107 -4.57 12.39 -12.31
N SER A 108 -3.84 13.49 -12.32
CA SER A 108 -3.98 14.54 -11.32
C SER A 108 -4.02 15.91 -12.00
N TYR A 109 -4.68 16.86 -11.35
CA TYR A 109 -4.63 18.28 -11.72
C TYR A 109 -3.39 18.97 -11.14
N SER A 110 -2.61 18.31 -10.28
CA SER A 110 -1.37 18.86 -9.74
C SER A 110 -0.31 19.02 -10.83
N LYS A 111 0.49 20.08 -10.76
CA LYS A 111 1.63 20.30 -11.63
C LYS A 111 2.65 19.16 -11.47
N GLY A 112 3.19 18.65 -12.56
CA GLY A 112 4.18 17.56 -12.54
C GLY A 112 3.60 16.17 -12.78
N SER A 113 2.28 16.03 -12.96
CA SER A 113 1.67 14.79 -13.40
C SER A 113 2.16 14.44 -14.81
N VAL A 114 3.05 13.45 -14.92
CA VAL A 114 3.57 12.97 -16.19
C VAL A 114 2.90 11.65 -16.53
N GLY A 115 2.21 11.61 -17.68
CA GLY A 115 1.59 10.41 -18.21
C GLY A 115 0.25 10.04 -17.57
N ARG A 116 -0.18 8.81 -17.81
CA ARG A 116 -1.39 8.22 -17.24
C ARG A 116 -1.00 6.97 -16.45
N PRO A 117 -0.60 7.13 -15.19
CA PRO A 117 -0.26 6.00 -14.36
C PRO A 117 -1.47 5.08 -14.19
N SER A 118 -1.20 3.81 -13.96
CA SER A 118 -2.24 2.81 -13.82
C SER A 118 -1.92 1.81 -12.71
N PHE A 119 -2.98 1.24 -12.18
CA PHE A 119 -2.91 0.12 -11.25
C PHE A 119 -3.98 -0.92 -11.62
N TYR A 120 -3.88 -2.07 -11.02
CA TYR A 120 -4.73 -3.22 -11.28
C TYR A 120 -5.45 -3.65 -10.02
N GLU A 121 -6.69 -4.10 -10.19
CA GLU A 121 -7.49 -4.76 -9.16
C GLU A 121 -8.02 -6.08 -9.71
N ILE A 122 -8.61 -6.92 -8.86
CA ILE A 122 -9.24 -8.15 -9.33
C ILE A 122 -10.37 -7.85 -10.30
N GLY A 123 -10.51 -8.70 -11.34
CA GLY A 123 -11.64 -8.68 -12.26
C GLY A 123 -12.76 -9.64 -11.85
N ALA A 124 -13.88 -9.62 -12.56
CA ALA A 124 -15.05 -10.43 -12.21
C ALA A 124 -14.78 -11.94 -12.28
N SER A 125 -14.05 -12.43 -13.30
CA SER A 125 -13.67 -13.84 -13.38
C SER A 125 -12.62 -14.23 -12.35
N GLY A 126 -11.73 -13.29 -11.97
CA GLY A 126 -10.80 -13.47 -10.85
C GLY A 126 -11.53 -13.67 -9.52
N ALA A 127 -12.55 -12.85 -9.26
CA ALA A 127 -13.40 -12.99 -8.08
C ALA A 127 -14.13 -14.36 -8.05
N ASP A 128 -14.59 -14.84 -9.21
CA ASP A 128 -15.23 -16.16 -9.30
C ASP A 128 -14.24 -17.31 -9.02
N ILE A 129 -12.98 -17.23 -9.48
CA ILE A 129 -11.94 -18.20 -9.13
C ILE A 129 -11.73 -18.24 -7.62
N LEU A 130 -11.58 -17.08 -6.98
CA LEU A 130 -11.37 -17.00 -5.53
C LEU A 130 -12.55 -17.59 -4.76
N LYS A 131 -13.78 -17.29 -5.19
CA LYS A 131 -14.99 -17.78 -4.56
C LYS A 131 -15.14 -19.30 -4.72
N PHE A 132 -15.06 -19.82 -5.95
CA PHE A 132 -15.42 -21.20 -6.23
C PHE A 132 -14.28 -22.19 -6.01
N ARG A 133 -13.03 -21.77 -6.19
CA ARG A 133 -11.86 -22.64 -5.98
C ARG A 133 -11.32 -22.59 -4.56
N PHE A 134 -11.39 -21.42 -3.89
CA PHE A 134 -10.79 -21.22 -2.59
C PHE A 134 -11.80 -20.89 -1.48
N GLY A 135 -13.10 -20.82 -1.79
CA GLY A 135 -14.14 -20.47 -0.81
C GLY A 135 -14.02 -19.04 -0.25
N ALA A 136 -13.30 -18.16 -0.95
CA ALA A 136 -13.03 -16.83 -0.44
C ALA A 136 -14.28 -15.93 -0.46
N PHE A 137 -14.55 -15.26 0.66
CA PHE A 137 -15.56 -14.22 0.75
C PHE A 137 -14.93 -12.85 0.54
N LEU A 138 -15.25 -12.20 -0.56
CA LEU A 138 -14.65 -10.91 -0.93
C LEU A 138 -15.40 -9.69 -0.35
N GLY A 139 -16.70 -9.81 -0.08
CA GLY A 139 -17.53 -8.70 0.39
C GLY A 139 -17.44 -7.50 -0.57
N HIS A 140 -17.12 -6.33 -0.04
CA HIS A 140 -16.93 -5.09 -0.83
C HIS A 140 -15.65 -5.06 -1.67
N ARG A 141 -14.80 -6.08 -1.60
CA ARG A 141 -13.65 -6.26 -2.49
C ARG A 141 -14.03 -6.92 -3.80
N ASP A 142 -15.26 -7.44 -3.92
CA ASP A 142 -15.79 -7.94 -5.18
C ASP A 142 -15.99 -6.74 -6.13
N PRO A 143 -15.36 -6.74 -7.32
CA PRO A 143 -15.44 -5.62 -8.25
C PRO A 143 -16.85 -5.41 -8.83
N ARG A 144 -17.77 -6.35 -8.64
CA ARG A 144 -19.18 -6.25 -9.04
C ARG A 144 -20.03 -5.47 -8.03
N ASN A 145 -19.57 -5.38 -6.78
CA ASN A 145 -20.26 -4.66 -5.70
C ASN A 145 -19.26 -3.82 -4.88
N PRO A 146 -18.53 -2.89 -5.51
CA PRO A 146 -17.50 -2.13 -4.85
C PRO A 146 -18.11 -1.10 -3.89
N LYS A 147 -17.49 -0.92 -2.74
CA LYS A 147 -17.76 0.26 -1.90
C LYS A 147 -17.10 1.49 -2.54
N PRO A 148 -17.76 2.64 -2.58
CA PRO A 148 -17.13 3.89 -3.01
C PRO A 148 -15.80 4.13 -2.28
N THR A 149 -14.77 4.49 -3.02
CA THR A 149 -13.40 4.57 -2.49
C THR A 149 -12.67 5.74 -3.14
N THR A 150 -12.04 6.59 -2.34
CA THR A 150 -11.26 7.73 -2.81
C THR A 150 -9.96 7.30 -3.48
N MET A 151 -9.36 8.18 -4.30
CA MET A 151 -8.04 7.92 -4.87
C MET A 151 -6.96 7.86 -3.80
N LEU A 152 -7.01 8.72 -2.79
CA LEU A 152 -6.06 8.70 -1.67
C LEU A 152 -6.10 7.36 -0.92
N PHE A 153 -7.28 6.77 -0.73
CA PHE A 153 -7.37 5.44 -0.13
C PHE A 153 -6.73 4.35 -1.02
N ARG A 154 -6.82 4.45 -2.35
CA ARG A 154 -6.12 3.55 -3.27
C ARG A 154 -4.60 3.76 -3.22
N MET A 155 -4.16 5.01 -3.21
CA MET A 155 -2.75 5.38 -3.09
C MET A 155 -2.15 4.86 -1.78
N LYS A 156 -2.90 4.90 -0.68
CA LYS A 156 -2.51 4.30 0.59
C LYS A 156 -2.16 2.81 0.45
N TYR A 157 -2.97 2.03 -0.28
CA TYR A 157 -2.66 0.62 -0.54
C TYR A 157 -1.44 0.45 -1.44
N ILE A 158 -1.32 1.24 -2.51
CA ILE A 158 -0.18 1.16 -3.44
C ILE A 158 1.13 1.47 -2.70
N ALA A 159 1.14 2.50 -1.85
CA ALA A 159 2.30 2.85 -1.03
C ALA A 159 2.63 1.78 0.02
N THR A 160 1.61 1.24 0.69
CA THR A 160 1.79 0.14 1.64
C THR A 160 2.34 -1.12 0.95
N ASN A 161 1.91 -1.39 -0.28
CA ASN A 161 2.43 -2.49 -1.08
C ASN A 161 3.90 -2.29 -1.46
N GLU A 162 4.33 -1.06 -1.74
CA GLU A 162 5.74 -0.78 -2.00
C GLU A 162 6.59 -1.05 -0.76
N LEU A 163 6.17 -0.57 0.41
CA LEU A 163 6.82 -0.91 1.67
C LEU A 163 6.86 -2.42 1.91
N TYR A 164 5.74 -3.13 1.70
CA TYR A 164 5.67 -4.58 1.82
C TYR A 164 6.71 -5.29 0.93
N LEU A 165 6.87 -4.83 -0.31
CA LEU A 165 7.84 -5.40 -1.24
C LEU A 165 9.27 -5.22 -0.76
N GLN A 166 9.62 -4.03 -0.33
CA GLN A 166 10.95 -3.73 0.18
C GLN A 166 11.25 -4.48 1.48
N LEU A 167 10.24 -4.64 2.37
CA LEU A 167 10.38 -5.48 3.55
C LEU A 167 10.70 -6.94 3.19
N ARG A 168 10.04 -7.49 2.17
CA ARG A 168 10.33 -8.85 1.68
C ARG A 168 11.70 -9.01 1.04
N GLU A 169 12.18 -7.96 0.40
CA GLU A 169 13.48 -7.97 -0.28
C GLU A 169 14.65 -7.91 0.70
N HIS A 170 14.51 -7.10 1.75
CA HIS A 170 15.62 -6.79 2.67
C HIS A 170 15.58 -7.54 4.01
N PHE A 171 14.42 -8.10 4.38
CA PHE A 171 14.22 -8.80 5.66
C PHE A 171 13.50 -10.12 5.48
N LYS A 172 13.64 -11.00 6.46
CA LYS A 172 12.77 -12.17 6.58
C LYS A 172 11.43 -11.73 7.17
N LEU A 173 10.45 -11.47 6.29
CA LEU A 173 9.09 -11.13 6.69
C LEU A 173 8.36 -12.41 7.13
N VAL A 174 8.02 -12.49 8.42
CA VAL A 174 7.37 -13.66 9.04
C VAL A 174 5.86 -13.59 8.84
N HIS A 175 5.29 -12.41 9.06
CA HIS A 175 3.85 -12.18 8.99
C HIS A 175 3.55 -10.76 8.49
N PHE A 176 2.47 -10.61 7.72
CA PHE A 176 1.94 -9.32 7.30
C PHE A 176 0.42 -9.41 7.16
N GLU A 177 -0.29 -8.66 7.98
CA GLU A 177 -1.74 -8.62 8.01
C GLU A 177 -2.24 -7.20 7.73
N PHE A 178 -3.11 -7.06 6.73
CA PHE A 178 -3.82 -5.80 6.48
C PHE A 178 -5.02 -5.66 7.41
N HIS A 179 -5.17 -4.47 7.96
CA HIS A 179 -6.33 -4.06 8.76
C HIS A 179 -6.67 -5.01 9.92
N PRO A 180 -5.69 -5.40 10.76
CA PRO A 180 -6.00 -6.13 11.98
C PRO A 180 -6.87 -5.27 12.90
N ILE A 181 -7.73 -5.91 13.66
CA ILE A 181 -8.56 -5.22 14.67
C ILE A 181 -7.81 -5.24 15.98
N LEU A 182 -7.36 -4.08 16.42
CA LEU A 182 -6.75 -3.90 17.73
C LEU A 182 -7.81 -3.38 18.71
N LYS A 183 -7.97 -4.06 19.83
CA LYS A 183 -8.98 -3.74 20.84
C LYS A 183 -8.32 -3.31 22.14
N LEU A 184 -8.86 -2.26 22.74
CA LEU A 184 -8.50 -1.81 24.07
C LEU A 184 -9.80 -1.49 24.83
N GLN A 185 -10.18 -2.35 25.76
CA GLN A 185 -11.48 -2.29 26.44
C GLN A 185 -12.64 -2.28 25.40
N GLU A 186 -13.48 -1.24 25.40
CA GLU A 186 -14.58 -1.08 24.44
C GLU A 186 -14.16 -0.39 23.13
N GLU A 187 -12.99 0.24 23.09
CA GLU A 187 -12.46 0.91 21.90
C GLU A 187 -11.76 -0.07 20.97
N GLN A 188 -11.86 0.20 19.67
CA GLN A 188 -11.13 -0.54 18.66
C GLN A 188 -10.55 0.38 17.60
N GLN A 189 -9.36 0.03 17.12
CA GLN A 189 -8.72 0.66 15.99
C GLN A 189 -8.28 -0.37 14.95
N VAL A 190 -8.26 0.06 13.71
CA VAL A 190 -7.86 -0.76 12.57
C VAL A 190 -6.67 -0.07 11.90
N PRO A 191 -5.42 -0.41 12.27
CA PRO A 191 -4.25 0.13 11.59
C PRO A 191 -4.21 -0.31 10.13
N THR A 192 -3.32 0.28 9.35
CA THR A 192 -3.16 -0.11 7.94
C THR A 192 -2.66 -1.54 7.81
N ALA A 193 -1.68 -1.91 8.64
CA ALA A 193 -1.19 -3.28 8.73
C ALA A 193 -0.54 -3.54 10.09
N LYS A 194 -0.37 -4.81 10.41
CA LYS A 194 0.55 -5.30 11.45
C LYS A 194 1.47 -6.33 10.80
N PHE A 195 2.75 -6.26 11.10
CA PHE A 195 3.70 -7.21 10.54
C PHE A 195 4.81 -7.55 11.53
N THR A 196 5.45 -8.68 11.27
CA THR A 196 6.60 -9.17 12.05
C THR A 196 7.72 -9.51 11.08
N LEU A 197 8.91 -9.05 11.37
CA LEU A 197 10.11 -9.39 10.63
C LEU A 197 11.20 -9.91 11.58
N THR A 198 12.10 -10.70 11.02
CA THR A 198 13.31 -11.14 11.72
C THR A 198 14.48 -10.28 11.23
N ASN A 199 15.16 -9.63 12.15
CA ASN A 199 16.36 -8.86 11.82
C ASN A 199 17.55 -9.80 11.50
N PRO A 200 18.67 -9.29 10.96
CA PRO A 200 19.83 -10.11 10.60
C PRO A 200 20.43 -10.92 11.76
N VAL A 201 20.27 -10.47 13.01
CA VAL A 201 20.72 -11.20 14.22
C VAL A 201 19.71 -12.23 14.71
N GLY A 202 18.61 -12.47 13.98
CA GLY A 202 17.61 -13.49 14.29
C GLY A 202 16.55 -13.08 15.30
N LYS A 203 16.49 -11.81 15.72
CA LYS A 203 15.46 -11.31 16.64
C LYS A 203 14.20 -10.93 15.88
N GLU A 204 13.05 -11.44 16.34
CA GLU A 204 11.76 -11.04 15.82
C GLU A 204 11.34 -9.67 16.38
N MET A 205 10.84 -8.83 15.49
CA MET A 205 10.34 -7.49 15.79
C MET A 205 8.96 -7.33 15.16
N SER A 206 7.99 -6.92 15.97
CA SER A 206 6.62 -6.68 15.52
C SER A 206 6.35 -5.19 15.36
N PHE A 207 5.54 -4.85 14.36
CA PHE A 207 5.26 -3.46 13.99
C PHE A 207 3.77 -3.24 13.76
N ILE A 208 3.28 -2.09 14.17
CA ILE A 208 1.96 -1.57 13.81
C ILE A 208 2.16 -0.44 12.81
N LEU A 209 1.64 -0.60 11.60
CA LEU A 209 1.79 0.36 10.51
C LEU A 209 0.54 1.24 10.37
N LEU A 210 0.74 2.54 10.41
CA LEU A 210 -0.23 3.56 10.06
C LEU A 210 0.21 4.25 8.78
N CYS A 211 -0.46 3.99 7.67
CA CYS A 211 -0.20 4.72 6.43
C CYS A 211 -1.23 5.85 6.29
N HIS A 212 -0.75 7.08 6.26
CA HIS A 212 -1.58 8.27 6.10
C HIS A 212 -1.35 8.95 4.76
N ARG A 213 -2.43 9.46 4.23
CA ARG A 213 -2.47 10.33 3.05
C ARG A 213 -3.29 11.56 3.42
N GLU A 214 -3.17 12.62 2.64
CA GLU A 214 -3.81 13.92 2.91
C GLU A 214 -5.35 13.87 2.66
N GLU A 215 -6.01 12.91 3.33
CA GLU A 215 -7.47 12.78 3.33
C GLU A 215 -8.10 13.90 4.17
N GLU A 216 -9.39 14.15 3.93
CA GLU A 216 -10.13 15.13 4.74
C GLU A 216 -10.00 14.83 6.24
N LYS A 217 -9.61 15.84 7.03
CA LYS A 217 -9.43 15.76 8.49
C LYS A 217 -8.34 14.76 8.96
N TRP A 218 -7.38 14.40 8.10
CA TRP A 218 -6.36 13.40 8.41
C TRP A 218 -5.56 13.74 9.69
N LEU A 219 -5.26 15.02 9.96
CA LEU A 219 -4.57 15.43 11.20
C LEU A 219 -5.41 15.15 12.46
N LYS A 220 -6.74 15.34 12.38
CA LYS A 220 -7.64 14.97 13.49
C LYS A 220 -7.65 13.47 13.71
N THR A 221 -7.65 12.68 12.64
CA THR A 221 -7.57 11.22 12.71
C THR A 221 -6.26 10.77 13.36
N ILE A 222 -5.12 11.39 12.99
CA ILE A 222 -3.81 11.09 13.58
C ILE A 222 -3.81 11.37 15.09
N ARG A 223 -4.34 12.52 15.52
CA ARG A 223 -4.41 12.85 16.95
C ARG A 223 -5.21 11.82 17.73
N TYR A 224 -6.39 11.45 17.24
CA TYR A 224 -7.20 10.42 17.87
C TYR A 224 -6.48 9.06 17.94
N GLN A 225 -5.81 8.69 16.87
CA GLN A 225 -5.01 7.46 16.84
C GLN A 225 -3.83 7.51 17.80
N ALA A 226 -3.13 8.64 17.92
CA ALA A 226 -2.04 8.81 18.88
C ALA A 226 -2.51 8.56 20.33
N MET A 227 -3.68 9.11 20.69
CA MET A 227 -4.28 8.85 22.02
C MET A 227 -4.59 7.37 22.25
N PHE A 228 -5.21 6.71 21.27
CA PHE A 228 -5.52 5.28 21.37
C PHE A 228 -4.25 4.44 21.48
N TYR A 229 -3.29 4.60 20.57
CA TYR A 229 -2.08 3.77 20.56
C TYR A 229 -1.18 3.98 21.76
N LYS A 230 -1.13 5.19 22.32
CA LYS A 230 -0.46 5.43 23.60
C LYS A 230 -1.01 4.54 24.71
N GLN A 231 -2.33 4.47 24.81
CA GLN A 231 -2.98 3.63 25.81
C GLN A 231 -2.85 2.15 25.49
N TYR A 232 -3.01 1.78 24.22
CA TYR A 232 -2.88 0.42 23.75
C TYR A 232 -1.49 -0.16 24.06
N LEU A 233 -0.42 0.51 23.66
CA LEU A 233 0.95 0.05 23.89
C LEU A 233 1.34 0.02 25.38
N LYS A 234 0.72 0.86 26.20
CA LYS A 234 0.95 0.88 27.65
C LYS A 234 0.25 -0.29 28.37
N ASN A 235 -0.96 -0.66 27.92
CA ASN A 235 -1.85 -1.56 28.63
C ASN A 235 -1.97 -2.95 28.00
N SER A 236 -1.43 -3.14 26.80
CA SER A 236 -1.37 -4.45 26.13
C SER A 236 -0.02 -5.12 26.35
N GLU A 237 0.02 -6.44 26.25
CA GLU A 237 1.27 -7.21 26.19
C GLU A 237 1.97 -7.08 24.82
N ASP A 238 1.44 -6.26 23.93
CA ASP A 238 1.92 -6.05 22.57
C ASP A 238 3.16 -5.13 22.58
N SER A 239 4.32 -5.70 22.37
CA SER A 239 5.60 -4.97 22.27
C SER A 239 5.88 -4.40 20.88
N SER A 240 4.86 -4.25 20.05
CA SER A 240 5.02 -3.74 18.68
C SER A 240 5.54 -2.30 18.66
N ILE A 241 6.40 -2.02 17.69
CA ILE A 241 6.90 -0.68 17.39
C ILE A 241 5.90 -0.02 16.42
N MET A 242 5.55 1.23 16.68
CA MET A 242 4.71 1.99 15.74
C MET A 242 5.54 2.54 14.60
N ILE A 243 5.06 2.34 13.37
CA ILE A 243 5.57 2.98 12.16
C ILE A 243 4.45 3.80 11.52
N VAL A 244 4.78 5.05 11.20
CA VAL A 244 3.91 5.93 10.42
C VAL A 244 4.51 6.12 9.03
N HIS A 245 3.74 5.76 8.01
CA HIS A 245 4.10 5.92 6.62
C HIS A 245 3.34 7.12 6.03
N VAL A 246 4.06 8.14 5.64
CA VAL A 246 3.55 9.35 4.99
C VAL A 246 4.32 9.63 3.70
N SER A 247 3.88 10.58 2.90
CA SER A 247 4.50 10.86 1.60
C SER A 247 5.83 11.60 1.70
N THR A 248 5.94 12.59 2.59
CA THR A 248 7.11 13.50 2.65
C THR A 248 7.68 13.62 4.05
N THR A 249 8.93 14.06 4.13
CA THR A 249 9.62 14.35 5.38
C THR A 249 8.93 15.47 6.18
N ASP A 250 8.38 16.49 5.50
CA ASP A 250 7.65 17.58 6.18
C ASP A 250 6.39 17.05 6.86
N LYS A 251 5.64 16.15 6.20
CA LYS A 251 4.48 15.49 6.82
C LYS A 251 4.89 14.58 7.98
N ALA A 252 6.00 13.87 7.87
CA ALA A 252 6.54 13.07 8.96
C ALA A 252 6.88 13.95 10.18
N SER A 253 7.54 15.08 9.97
CA SER A 253 7.84 16.06 11.03
C SER A 253 6.57 16.61 11.69
N LEU A 254 5.55 16.97 10.89
CA LEU A 254 4.26 17.44 11.42
C LEU A 254 3.58 16.38 12.27
N VAL A 255 3.55 15.14 11.78
CA VAL A 255 2.92 14.01 12.49
C VAL A 255 3.69 13.67 13.76
N SER A 256 5.02 13.70 13.75
CA SER A 256 5.86 13.50 14.94
C SER A 256 5.47 14.47 16.05
N LYS A 257 5.35 15.76 15.74
CA LYS A 257 4.93 16.76 16.72
C LYS A 257 3.55 16.46 17.34
N ILE A 258 2.61 15.96 16.52
CA ILE A 258 1.29 15.58 17.04
C ILE A 258 1.40 14.38 17.99
N PHE A 259 2.18 13.36 17.65
CA PHE A 259 2.38 12.19 18.50
C PHE A 259 3.09 12.58 19.82
N GLU A 260 4.11 13.44 19.75
CA GLU A 260 4.80 13.96 20.92
C GLU A 260 3.86 14.75 21.85
N GLN A 261 3.00 15.62 21.30
CA GLN A 261 2.00 16.39 22.06
C GLN A 261 1.02 15.48 22.80
N GLU A 262 0.65 14.34 22.17
CA GLU A 262 -0.20 13.33 22.83
C GLU A 262 0.60 12.39 23.75
N GLY A 263 1.92 12.56 23.84
CA GLY A 263 2.82 11.83 24.75
C GLY A 263 3.19 10.44 24.26
N LEU A 264 3.26 10.23 22.96
CA LEU A 264 3.78 9.04 22.31
C LEU A 264 5.05 9.43 21.53
N SER A 265 6.22 9.26 22.15
CA SER A 265 7.50 9.70 21.61
C SER A 265 8.25 8.63 20.80
N THR A 266 7.88 7.36 20.99
CA THR A 266 8.58 6.22 20.35
C THR A 266 7.86 5.80 19.08
N VAL A 267 7.91 6.65 18.05
CA VAL A 267 7.27 6.38 16.75
C VAL A 267 8.31 6.48 15.65
N TRP A 268 8.33 5.47 14.80
CA TRP A 268 9.18 5.46 13.61
C TRP A 268 8.41 5.95 12.39
N PHE A 269 9.14 6.49 11.44
CA PHE A 269 8.60 7.04 10.21
C PHE A 269 9.24 6.39 8.99
N VAL A 270 8.43 6.22 7.96
CA VAL A 270 8.85 5.88 6.60
C VAL A 270 8.18 6.89 5.67
N THR A 271 8.92 7.43 4.72
CA THR A 271 8.36 8.35 3.73
C THR A 271 8.42 7.75 2.32
N ASP A 272 7.50 8.16 1.44
CA ASP A 272 7.60 7.80 0.02
C ASP A 272 8.90 8.36 -0.58
N GLU A 273 9.35 9.53 -0.14
CA GLU A 273 10.61 10.13 -0.56
C GLU A 273 11.78 9.16 -0.33
N ASP A 274 11.88 8.60 0.88
CA ASP A 274 12.94 7.64 1.22
C ASP A 274 12.78 6.30 0.48
N LEU A 275 11.53 5.81 0.33
CA LEU A 275 11.27 4.52 -0.32
C LEU A 275 11.54 4.54 -1.83
N PHE A 276 11.36 5.67 -2.48
CA PHE A 276 11.58 5.83 -3.93
C PHE A 276 12.95 6.40 -4.27
N ASP A 277 13.74 6.81 -3.27
CA ASP A 277 15.13 7.22 -3.46
C ASP A 277 15.97 5.99 -3.82
N LYS A 278 16.57 6.02 -5.02
CA LYS A 278 17.41 4.91 -5.51
C LYS A 278 18.72 4.72 -4.74
N GLU A 279 19.16 5.75 -4.04
CA GLU A 279 20.37 5.71 -3.23
C GLU A 279 20.09 5.24 -1.79
N MET A 280 18.82 5.24 -1.38
CA MET A 280 18.41 4.84 -0.04
C MET A 280 18.12 3.34 0.02
N VAL A 281 18.77 2.65 0.95
CA VAL A 281 18.45 1.24 1.26
C VAL A 281 17.38 1.20 2.35
N LEU A 282 16.39 0.32 2.25
CA LEU A 282 15.29 0.24 3.21
C LEU A 282 15.74 0.13 4.65
N THR A 283 16.82 -0.59 4.93
CA THR A 283 17.38 -0.71 6.30
C THR A 283 17.70 0.64 6.94
N LYS A 284 17.94 1.67 6.12
CA LYS A 284 18.22 3.05 6.52
C LYS A 284 17.08 4.03 6.23
N SER A 285 15.93 3.55 5.76
CA SER A 285 14.76 4.39 5.44
C SER A 285 13.83 4.60 6.63
N PHE A 286 14.04 3.84 7.72
CA PHE A 286 13.32 4.07 8.96
C PHE A 286 13.94 5.22 9.72
N SER A 287 13.12 6.15 10.16
CA SER A 287 13.58 7.35 10.87
C SER A 287 12.70 7.64 12.08
N PHE A 288 13.22 8.44 12.98
CA PHE A 288 12.47 9.05 14.07
C PHE A 288 12.90 10.54 14.17
N PHE A 289 12.15 11.31 14.93
CA PHE A 289 12.49 12.71 15.16
C PHE A 289 13.04 12.85 16.58
N SER A 290 14.19 13.53 16.70
CA SER A 290 14.80 13.91 17.97
C SER A 290 15.09 15.39 17.93
N ASN A 291 14.55 16.16 18.88
CA ASN A 291 14.67 17.62 18.92
C ASN A 291 14.26 18.33 17.61
N GLY A 292 13.31 17.76 16.88
CA GLY A 292 12.83 18.28 15.59
C GLY A 292 13.68 17.90 14.38
N GLU A 293 14.79 17.19 14.55
CA GLU A 293 15.63 16.68 13.47
C GLU A 293 15.31 15.23 13.14
N LYS A 294 15.32 14.90 11.85
CA LYS A 294 15.12 13.52 11.36
C LYS A 294 16.40 12.72 11.53
N VAL A 295 16.30 11.65 12.28
CA VAL A 295 17.41 10.71 12.53
C VAL A 295 17.05 9.37 11.92
N TYR A 296 17.91 8.85 11.06
CA TYR A 296 17.72 7.54 10.46
C TYR A 296 18.17 6.42 11.40
N TYR A 297 17.39 5.36 11.43
CA TYR A 297 17.69 4.17 12.19
C TYR A 297 18.15 3.05 11.24
N ASP A 298 19.24 2.39 11.59
CA ASP A 298 19.75 1.22 10.86
C ASP A 298 19.25 -0.06 11.53
N LEU A 299 18.47 -0.84 10.81
CA LEU A 299 17.90 -2.12 11.26
C LEU A 299 18.87 -3.32 11.05
N GLN A 300 20.15 -3.06 10.77
CA GLN A 300 21.14 -4.12 10.61
C GLN A 300 21.43 -4.87 11.91
#